data_05e2305076de7e4790cfa9cd42eac73f
#
_entry.id   05e2305076de7e4790cfa9cd42eac73f
#
_cell.length_a   1.000
_cell.length_b   1.000
_cell.length_c   1.000
_cell.angle_alpha   90.00
_cell.angle_beta   90.00
_cell.angle_gamma   90.00
#
_symmetry.space_group_name_H-M   'P 1'
#
loop_
_entity.id
_entity.type
_entity.pdbx_description
1 polymer ?
#
loop_
_entity_poly.entity_id
_entity_poly.type
_entity_poly.pdbx_seq_one_letter_code
_entity_poly.pdbx_strand_id
1 'polypeptide(L)'
;VQATENTGVLIGKLKSDDPANTLIVTSIQKMSRIEEEGGYKAKDIELINRKRLVFIVDEAHRDVFGDMLRTIKETFPGAMFFGFTGTPIHDENQKKLSTTTDVFGDELHRYSIADGIRDKNVLGFDPTMVLTYKDTDLRKAVALAQAKAATEAEVFGDPKKEAIYYRFMDATQVPMAGYLQDDGKWFK
;
A
#
# COMPACT_ATOMS: atom_id res chain seq x y z
N VAL A 1 -24.46 12.83 11.56
CA VAL A 1 -23.88 11.89 10.61
C VAL A 1 -24.58 10.54 10.75
N GLN A 2 -25.24 10.08 9.70
CA GLN A 2 -25.95 8.80 9.71
C GLN A 2 -25.25 7.82 8.77
N ALA A 3 -24.93 6.63 9.28
CA ALA A 3 -24.45 5.53 8.46
C ALA A 3 -25.56 5.06 7.49
N THR A 4 -25.16 4.51 6.35
CA THR A 4 -26.08 3.91 5.37
C THR A 4 -26.17 2.41 5.59
N GLU A 5 -27.40 1.88 5.76
CA GLU A 5 -27.61 0.45 5.98
C GLU A 5 -27.49 -0.36 4.68
N ASN A 6 -28.04 0.17 3.59
CA ASN A 6 -28.01 -0.47 2.26
C ASN A 6 -27.93 0.58 1.14
N THR A 7 -27.77 0.10 -0.11
CA THR A 7 -27.63 0.95 -1.31
C THR A 7 -28.88 1.81 -1.56
N GLY A 8 -30.08 1.30 -1.26
CA GLY A 8 -31.34 2.04 -1.43
C GLY A 8 -31.44 3.26 -0.52
N VAL A 9 -31.07 3.10 0.76
CA VAL A 9 -31.01 4.20 1.72
C VAL A 9 -29.95 5.23 1.29
N LEU A 10 -28.80 4.76 0.79
CA LEU A 10 -27.74 5.63 0.28
C LEU A 10 -28.25 6.52 -0.86
N ILE A 11 -28.90 5.94 -1.88
CA ILE A 11 -29.45 6.70 -3.00
C ILE A 11 -30.55 7.67 -2.55
N GLY A 12 -31.42 7.25 -1.64
CA GLY A 12 -32.43 8.13 -1.05
C GLY A 12 -31.80 9.37 -0.43
N LYS A 13 -30.71 9.20 0.34
CA LYS A 13 -29.98 10.31 0.95
C LYS A 13 -29.25 11.17 -0.10
N LEU A 14 -28.61 10.58 -1.11
CA LEU A 14 -27.93 11.31 -2.17
C LEU A 14 -28.88 12.20 -2.99
N LYS A 15 -30.14 11.75 -3.19
CA LYS A 15 -31.18 12.55 -3.87
C LYS A 15 -31.82 13.62 -2.98
N SER A 16 -31.76 13.43 -1.68
CA SER A 16 -32.43 14.33 -0.72
C SER A 16 -31.83 15.73 -0.73
N ASP A 17 -32.67 16.75 -0.63
CA ASP A 17 -32.27 18.15 -0.43
C ASP A 17 -32.31 18.54 1.05
N ASP A 18 -32.62 17.60 1.94
CA ASP A 18 -32.58 17.82 3.38
C ASP A 18 -31.14 18.10 3.86
N PRO A 19 -30.88 19.22 4.52
CA PRO A 19 -29.57 19.54 5.09
C PRO A 19 -29.01 18.44 6.02
N ALA A 20 -29.86 17.64 6.66
CA ALA A 20 -29.44 16.50 7.48
C ALA A 20 -28.69 15.43 6.67
N ASN A 21 -28.86 15.36 5.35
CA ASN A 21 -28.23 14.46 4.43
C ASN A 21 -27.02 15.07 3.69
N THR A 22 -26.56 16.24 4.07
CA THR A 22 -25.38 16.88 3.46
C THR A 22 -24.10 16.07 3.71
N LEU A 23 -23.97 15.44 4.88
CA LEU A 23 -22.83 14.57 5.21
C LEU A 23 -23.31 13.13 5.34
N ILE A 24 -22.86 12.29 4.41
CA ILE A 24 -23.20 10.87 4.32
C ILE A 24 -21.94 10.06 4.55
N VAL A 25 -21.99 9.09 5.48
CA VAL A 25 -20.93 8.10 5.67
C VAL A 25 -21.38 6.77 5.09
N THR A 26 -20.56 6.21 4.21
CA THR A 26 -20.85 4.95 3.52
C THR A 26 -19.57 4.18 3.23
N SER A 27 -19.70 2.94 2.78
CA SER A 27 -18.56 2.16 2.29
C SER A 27 -18.40 2.28 0.78
N ILE A 28 -17.16 2.12 0.30
CA ILE A 28 -16.86 2.15 -1.13
C ILE A 28 -17.61 1.05 -1.90
N GLN A 29 -17.80 -0.13 -1.26
CA GLN A 29 -18.56 -1.23 -1.84
C GLN A 29 -20.02 -0.87 -2.12
N LYS A 30 -20.66 -0.10 -1.22
CA LYS A 30 -22.03 0.36 -1.45
C LYS A 30 -22.10 1.41 -2.56
N MET A 31 -21.09 2.28 -2.62
CA MET A 31 -21.01 3.29 -3.68
C MET A 31 -20.78 2.67 -5.07
N SER A 32 -19.88 1.70 -5.19
CA SER A 32 -19.60 1.05 -6.49
C SER A 32 -20.76 0.20 -7.00
N ARG A 33 -21.63 -0.32 -6.12
CA ARG A 33 -22.81 -1.10 -6.49
C ARG A 33 -24.04 -0.30 -6.87
N ILE A 34 -23.97 1.01 -6.84
CA ILE A 34 -25.11 1.86 -7.21
C ILE A 34 -25.59 1.56 -8.64
N GLU A 35 -24.69 1.25 -9.57
CA GLU A 35 -25.05 0.84 -10.91
C GLU A 35 -25.47 -0.64 -11.00
N GLU A 36 -24.82 -1.54 -10.25
CA GLU A 36 -24.97 -2.99 -10.40
C GLU A 36 -26.25 -3.54 -9.77
N GLU A 37 -26.70 -3.02 -8.64
CA GLU A 37 -27.89 -3.48 -7.94
C GLU A 37 -29.21 -3.01 -8.62
N GLY A 38 -29.11 -2.70 -9.89
CA GLY A 38 -30.07 -2.77 -10.96
C GLY A 38 -31.50 -2.36 -10.64
N GLY A 39 -31.84 -1.23 -10.72
CA GLY A 39 -33.21 -0.76 -10.67
C GLY A 39 -33.27 0.75 -10.42
N TYR A 40 -32.14 1.32 -10.14
CA TYR A 40 -32.08 2.76 -10.05
C TYR A 40 -32.07 3.33 -11.46
N LYS A 41 -33.19 3.97 -11.81
CA LYS A 41 -33.38 4.56 -13.12
C LYS A 41 -32.22 5.51 -13.40
N ALA A 42 -31.72 5.53 -14.62
CA ALA A 42 -30.73 6.51 -15.07
C ALA A 42 -31.04 7.96 -14.62
N LYS A 43 -32.34 8.25 -14.44
CA LYS A 43 -32.85 9.51 -13.84
C LYS A 43 -32.36 9.78 -12.41
N ASP A 44 -32.19 8.75 -11.59
CA ASP A 44 -31.74 8.95 -10.20
C ASP A 44 -30.26 9.37 -10.16
N ILE A 45 -29.45 8.72 -10.99
CA ILE A 45 -28.02 9.08 -11.14
C ILE A 45 -27.90 10.47 -11.77
N GLU A 46 -28.71 10.79 -12.77
CA GLU A 46 -28.76 12.12 -13.37
C GLU A 46 -29.13 13.21 -12.34
N LEU A 47 -30.12 12.97 -11.49
CA LEU A 47 -30.50 13.90 -10.42
C LEU A 47 -29.35 14.09 -9.41
N ILE A 48 -28.67 13.02 -9.02
CA ILE A 48 -27.53 13.09 -8.11
C ILE A 48 -26.38 13.86 -8.76
N ASN A 49 -26.08 13.62 -10.05
CA ASN A 49 -25.03 14.30 -10.80
C ASN A 49 -25.27 15.80 -11.02
N ARG A 50 -26.49 16.28 -10.84
CA ARG A 50 -26.80 17.74 -10.82
C ARG A 50 -26.32 18.42 -9.53
N LYS A 51 -26.02 17.63 -8.49
CA LYS A 51 -25.53 18.15 -7.21
C LYS A 51 -24.02 18.25 -7.22
N ARG A 52 -23.48 19.14 -6.41
CA ARG A 52 -22.06 19.26 -6.16
C ARG A 52 -21.63 18.17 -5.16
N LEU A 53 -21.01 17.12 -5.64
CA LEU A 53 -20.55 16.00 -4.83
C LEU A 53 -19.08 16.13 -4.50
N VAL A 54 -18.73 15.82 -3.25
CA VAL A 54 -17.37 15.72 -2.76
C VAL A 54 -17.20 14.37 -2.07
N PHE A 55 -16.29 13.57 -2.55
CA PHE A 55 -15.92 12.30 -1.94
C PHE A 55 -14.64 12.45 -1.14
N ILE A 56 -14.71 12.11 0.13
CA ILE A 56 -13.55 12.00 1.03
C ILE A 56 -13.33 10.52 1.26
N VAL A 57 -12.21 10.00 0.76
CA VAL A 57 -11.85 8.59 0.80
C VAL A 57 -10.74 8.39 1.81
N ASP A 58 -11.04 7.70 2.90
CA ASP A 58 -10.05 7.31 3.90
C ASP A 58 -9.34 6.01 3.50
N GLU A 59 -8.12 5.81 3.99
CA GLU A 59 -7.30 4.64 3.65
C GLU A 59 -7.11 4.44 2.14
N ALA A 60 -6.86 5.53 1.42
CA ALA A 60 -6.86 5.59 -0.05
C ALA A 60 -5.82 4.68 -0.75
N HIS A 61 -4.91 4.06 0.02
CA HIS A 61 -3.89 3.12 -0.46
C HIS A 61 -4.38 1.68 -0.64
N ARG A 62 -5.59 1.33 -0.17
CA ARG A 62 -6.06 -0.07 -0.23
C ARG A 62 -6.28 -0.53 -1.67
N ASP A 63 -5.67 -1.66 -2.04
CA ASP A 63 -5.71 -2.26 -3.39
C ASP A 63 -7.13 -2.50 -3.96
N VAL A 64 -8.12 -2.65 -3.07
CA VAL A 64 -9.52 -2.90 -3.43
C VAL A 64 -10.18 -1.65 -4.04
N PHE A 65 -9.59 -0.48 -3.85
CA PHE A 65 -10.20 0.78 -4.28
C PHE A 65 -10.05 1.06 -5.79
N GLY A 66 -9.05 0.52 -6.48
CA GLY A 66 -8.75 0.86 -7.88
C GLY A 66 -9.96 0.70 -8.80
N ASP A 67 -10.54 -0.48 -8.88
CA ASP A 67 -11.67 -0.77 -9.79
C ASP A 67 -12.97 -0.16 -9.27
N MET A 68 -13.26 -0.28 -7.97
CA MET A 68 -14.45 0.31 -7.37
C MET A 68 -14.47 1.83 -7.47
N LEU A 69 -13.33 2.48 -7.24
CA LEU A 69 -13.22 3.93 -7.34
C LEU A 69 -13.34 4.40 -8.80
N ARG A 70 -12.84 3.62 -9.76
CA ARG A 70 -13.05 3.89 -11.18
C ARG A 70 -14.54 3.88 -11.51
N THR A 71 -15.27 2.85 -11.12
CA THR A 71 -16.73 2.75 -11.30
C THR A 71 -17.44 3.97 -10.69
N ILE A 72 -17.06 4.38 -9.46
CA ILE A 72 -17.66 5.55 -8.82
C ILE A 72 -17.37 6.83 -9.59
N LYS A 73 -16.13 7.01 -10.10
CA LYS A 73 -15.77 8.18 -10.91
C LYS A 73 -16.51 8.23 -12.26
N GLU A 74 -16.73 7.07 -12.87
CA GLU A 74 -17.51 6.94 -14.10
C GLU A 74 -18.99 7.27 -13.84
N THR A 75 -19.54 6.80 -12.72
CA THR A 75 -20.93 7.10 -12.31
C THR A 75 -21.13 8.58 -11.95
N PHE A 76 -20.12 9.22 -11.35
CA PHE A 76 -20.18 10.61 -10.86
C PHE A 76 -19.05 11.49 -11.46
N PRO A 77 -19.06 11.75 -12.75
CA PRO A 77 -17.93 12.39 -13.45
C PRO A 77 -17.71 13.86 -13.05
N GLY A 78 -18.73 14.53 -12.49
CA GLY A 78 -18.64 15.90 -11.98
C GLY A 78 -18.23 16.02 -10.51
N ALA A 79 -17.98 14.90 -9.83
CA ALA A 79 -17.64 14.91 -8.41
C ALA A 79 -16.15 15.20 -8.17
N MET A 80 -15.85 15.78 -7.02
CA MET A 80 -14.46 15.94 -6.53
C MET A 80 -14.09 14.79 -5.59
N PHE A 81 -12.84 14.33 -5.70
CA PHE A 81 -12.34 13.21 -4.89
C PHE A 81 -11.08 13.63 -4.14
N PHE A 82 -11.08 13.43 -2.82
CA PHE A 82 -9.94 13.64 -1.95
C PHE A 82 -9.59 12.32 -1.25
N GLY A 83 -8.35 11.85 -1.41
CA GLY A 83 -7.82 10.65 -0.76
C GLY A 83 -6.98 11.00 0.46
N PHE A 84 -7.22 10.33 1.57
CA PHE A 84 -6.39 10.39 2.78
C PHE A 84 -5.73 9.03 2.99
N THR A 85 -4.42 9.03 3.27
CA THR A 85 -3.67 7.81 3.53
C THR A 85 -2.42 8.07 4.35
N GLY A 86 -2.12 7.17 5.28
CA GLY A 86 -0.85 7.17 6.00
C GLY A 86 0.29 6.49 5.23
N THR A 87 -0.03 5.73 4.16
CA THR A 87 0.93 4.94 3.38
C THR A 87 0.66 5.09 1.89
N PRO A 88 0.99 6.23 1.27
CA PRO A 88 0.77 6.44 -0.15
C PRO A 88 1.54 5.42 -1.00
N ILE A 89 0.95 5.03 -2.13
CA ILE A 89 1.57 4.16 -3.12
C ILE A 89 2.31 5.05 -4.12
N HIS A 90 3.62 4.89 -4.18
CA HIS A 90 4.53 5.52 -5.14
C HIS A 90 5.00 4.48 -6.17
N ASP A 91 5.69 4.91 -7.22
CA ASP A 91 6.22 4.04 -8.27
C ASP A 91 7.08 2.89 -7.73
N GLU A 92 7.86 3.16 -6.68
CA GLU A 92 8.78 2.20 -6.07
C GLU A 92 8.09 1.06 -5.30
N ASN A 93 6.87 1.29 -4.78
CA ASN A 93 6.14 0.33 -3.95
C ASN A 93 4.79 -0.12 -4.52
N GLN A 94 4.51 0.22 -5.79
CA GLN A 94 3.28 -0.17 -6.45
C GLN A 94 3.24 -1.69 -6.70
N LYS A 95 2.13 -2.32 -6.33
CA LYS A 95 1.86 -3.73 -6.62
C LYS A 95 1.02 -3.93 -7.87
N LYS A 96 0.23 -2.93 -8.23
CA LYS A 96 -0.53 -2.81 -9.48
C LYS A 96 0.01 -1.58 -10.19
N LEU A 97 -0.10 -1.51 -11.51
CA LEU A 97 0.37 -0.39 -12.35
C LEU A 97 -0.44 0.90 -12.12
N SER A 98 -0.57 1.30 -10.85
CA SER A 98 -1.31 2.51 -10.45
C SER A 98 -0.79 3.00 -9.11
N THR A 99 -0.48 4.28 -9.05
CA THR A 99 -0.05 4.99 -7.84
C THR A 99 -1.23 5.73 -7.20
N THR A 100 -1.04 6.22 -5.97
CA THR A 100 -2.04 7.09 -5.33
C THR A 100 -2.26 8.37 -6.11
N THR A 101 -1.21 8.90 -6.73
CA THR A 101 -1.25 10.10 -7.58
C THR A 101 -2.05 9.86 -8.87
N ASP A 102 -1.94 8.68 -9.48
CA ASP A 102 -2.75 8.34 -10.67
C ASP A 102 -4.25 8.34 -10.38
N VAL A 103 -4.59 7.99 -9.14
CA VAL A 103 -5.98 7.85 -8.72
C VAL A 103 -6.58 9.17 -8.22
N PHE A 104 -5.85 9.93 -7.42
CA PHE A 104 -6.37 11.13 -6.73
C PHE A 104 -5.78 12.45 -7.23
N GLY A 105 -4.74 12.41 -8.09
CA GLY A 105 -3.99 13.59 -8.49
C GLY A 105 -2.85 13.91 -7.53
N ASP A 106 -2.30 15.11 -7.67
CA ASP A 106 -1.14 15.56 -6.90
C ASP A 106 -1.39 15.59 -5.39
N GLU A 107 -0.32 15.34 -4.62
CA GLU A 107 -0.35 15.45 -3.17
C GLU A 107 -0.57 16.91 -2.76
N LEU A 108 -1.68 17.16 -2.07
CA LEU A 108 -2.05 18.51 -1.63
C LEU A 108 -1.41 18.89 -0.30
N HIS A 109 -1.22 17.92 0.58
CA HIS A 109 -0.66 18.13 1.93
C HIS A 109 -0.03 16.85 2.46
N ARG A 110 1.08 16.99 3.16
CA ARG A 110 1.76 15.92 3.89
C ARG A 110 2.03 16.34 5.33
N TYR A 111 1.68 15.45 6.25
CA TYR A 111 2.06 15.54 7.66
C TYR A 111 2.75 14.23 8.04
N SER A 112 4.08 14.27 8.11
CA SER A 112 4.90 13.08 8.33
C SER A 112 5.00 12.73 9.82
N ILE A 113 5.48 11.50 10.12
CA ILE A 113 5.83 11.12 11.50
C ILE A 113 6.86 12.07 12.09
N ALA A 114 7.82 12.55 11.29
CA ALA A 114 8.81 13.52 11.74
C ALA A 114 8.16 14.85 12.14
N ASP A 115 7.16 15.32 11.40
CA ASP A 115 6.38 16.50 11.76
C ASP A 115 5.60 16.26 13.05
N GLY A 116 4.98 15.09 13.19
CA GLY A 116 4.24 14.71 14.40
C GLY A 116 5.12 14.66 15.65
N ILE A 117 6.36 14.17 15.53
CA ILE A 117 7.35 14.17 16.64
C ILE A 117 7.77 15.60 16.97
N ARG A 118 8.09 16.40 15.96
CA ARG A 118 8.47 17.82 16.15
C ARG A 118 7.37 18.60 16.86
N ASP A 119 6.12 18.38 16.47
CA ASP A 119 4.95 19.07 17.02
C ASP A 119 4.44 18.42 18.33
N LYS A 120 5.14 17.38 18.82
CA LYS A 120 4.80 16.63 20.05
C LYS A 120 3.43 15.92 20.03
N ASN A 121 2.90 15.68 18.86
CA ASN A 121 1.67 14.88 18.65
C ASN A 121 1.96 13.38 18.60
N VAL A 122 3.19 13.00 18.31
CA VAL A 122 3.70 11.63 18.29
C VAL A 122 4.93 11.55 19.17
N LEU A 123 5.05 10.47 19.97
CA LEU A 123 6.23 10.22 20.78
C LEU A 123 7.42 9.90 19.87
N GLY A 124 8.55 10.52 20.19
CA GLY A 124 9.83 10.15 19.56
C GLY A 124 10.25 8.73 19.98
N PHE A 125 11.15 8.14 19.22
CA PHE A 125 11.76 6.85 19.53
C PHE A 125 13.26 6.93 19.33
N ASP A 126 13.97 6.18 20.16
CA ASP A 126 15.41 5.99 20.06
C ASP A 126 15.67 4.52 19.69
N PRO A 127 16.00 4.22 18.42
CA PRO A 127 16.20 2.85 17.99
C PRO A 127 17.49 2.28 18.56
N THR A 128 17.37 1.27 19.41
CA THR A 128 18.52 0.51 19.89
C THR A 128 18.75 -0.68 18.96
N MET A 129 19.87 -0.67 18.25
CA MET A 129 20.26 -1.79 17.38
C MET A 129 20.97 -2.84 18.22
N VAL A 130 20.38 -4.02 18.31
CA VAL A 130 20.97 -5.18 18.98
C VAL A 130 21.41 -6.18 17.91
N LEU A 131 22.73 -6.40 17.83
CA LEU A 131 23.28 -7.47 17.00
C LEU A 131 23.05 -8.81 17.70
N THR A 132 22.20 -9.64 17.14
CA THR A 132 21.90 -10.98 17.66
C THR A 132 22.90 -12.04 17.21
N TYR A 133 23.73 -11.71 16.23
CA TYR A 133 24.80 -12.57 15.69
C TYR A 133 25.94 -11.72 15.13
N LYS A 134 27.12 -12.32 15.00
CA LYS A 134 28.25 -11.67 14.31
C LYS A 134 28.09 -11.85 12.80
N ASP A 135 28.29 -10.79 12.04
CA ASP A 135 28.20 -10.81 10.58
C ASP A 135 29.12 -11.88 9.96
N THR A 136 30.32 -12.03 10.50
CA THR A 136 31.28 -13.06 10.07
C THR A 136 30.76 -14.47 10.22
N ASP A 137 30.06 -14.78 11.32
CA ASP A 137 29.53 -16.11 11.58
C ASP A 137 28.36 -16.42 10.65
N LEU A 138 27.50 -15.43 10.41
CA LEU A 138 26.42 -15.56 9.45
C LEU A 138 26.96 -15.74 8.02
N ARG A 139 27.94 -14.93 7.61
CA ARG A 139 28.58 -15.04 6.29
C ARG A 139 29.18 -16.44 6.08
N LYS A 140 29.91 -16.92 7.08
CA LYS A 140 30.49 -18.26 7.04
C LYS A 140 29.42 -19.33 6.88
N ALA A 141 28.36 -19.31 7.65
CA ALA A 141 27.28 -20.27 7.55
C ALA A 141 26.61 -20.24 6.16
N VAL A 142 26.34 -19.05 5.63
CA VAL A 142 25.75 -18.87 4.30
C VAL A 142 26.73 -19.33 3.21
N ALA A 143 28.00 -18.96 3.29
CA ALA A 143 29.02 -19.33 2.31
C ALA A 143 29.21 -20.87 2.24
N LEU A 144 29.22 -21.55 3.39
CA LEU A 144 29.26 -23.01 3.45
C LEU A 144 28.03 -23.66 2.83
N ALA A 145 26.84 -23.15 3.14
CA ALA A 145 25.57 -23.65 2.58
C ALA A 145 25.53 -23.48 1.05
N GLN A 146 25.98 -22.36 0.52
CA GLN A 146 26.00 -22.08 -0.91
C GLN A 146 27.10 -22.90 -1.64
N ALA A 147 28.24 -23.14 -1.00
CA ALA A 147 29.28 -24.03 -1.50
C ALA A 147 28.88 -25.52 -1.40
N LYS A 148 27.73 -25.85 -0.81
CA LYS A 148 27.29 -27.23 -0.52
C LYS A 148 28.32 -28.01 0.25
N ALA A 149 28.84 -27.41 1.32
CA ALA A 149 29.85 -27.99 2.20
C ALA A 149 29.39 -27.85 3.67
N ALA A 150 29.64 -28.87 4.47
CA ALA A 150 29.34 -28.82 5.90
C ALA A 150 30.45 -28.13 6.71
N THR A 151 31.67 -28.15 6.20
CA THR A 151 32.83 -27.56 6.87
C THR A 151 33.75 -26.84 5.87
N GLU A 152 34.57 -25.92 6.38
CA GLU A 152 35.60 -25.27 5.56
C GLU A 152 36.60 -26.25 4.94
N ALA A 153 36.87 -27.34 5.63
CA ALA A 153 37.77 -28.38 5.11
C ALA A 153 37.25 -29.05 3.82
N GLU A 154 35.91 -29.10 3.65
CA GLU A 154 35.28 -29.61 2.44
C GLU A 154 35.25 -28.58 1.30
N VAL A 155 35.43 -27.30 1.62
CA VAL A 155 35.55 -26.23 0.64
C VAL A 155 36.96 -26.19 0.05
N PHE A 156 37.96 -26.20 0.94
CA PHE A 156 39.36 -26.07 0.55
C PHE A 156 39.85 -27.35 -0.13
N GLY A 157 40.22 -27.23 -1.40
CA GLY A 157 40.63 -28.35 -2.27
C GLY A 157 39.69 -28.59 -3.44
N ASP A 158 38.53 -27.92 -3.50
CA ASP A 158 37.66 -27.85 -4.67
C ASP A 158 37.56 -26.41 -5.19
N PRO A 159 38.21 -26.07 -6.31
CA PRO A 159 38.24 -24.70 -6.82
C PRO A 159 36.84 -24.07 -7.07
N LYS A 160 35.84 -24.91 -7.37
CA LYS A 160 34.47 -24.42 -7.59
C LYS A 160 33.81 -24.03 -6.26
N LYS A 161 33.97 -24.85 -5.23
CA LYS A 161 33.45 -24.54 -3.90
C LYS A 161 34.18 -23.35 -3.27
N GLU A 162 35.47 -23.26 -3.44
CA GLU A 162 36.29 -22.13 -2.97
C GLU A 162 35.81 -20.80 -3.59
N ALA A 163 35.60 -20.77 -4.90
CA ALA A 163 35.11 -19.54 -5.57
C ALA A 163 33.76 -19.07 -5.02
N ILE A 164 32.84 -20.00 -4.78
CA ILE A 164 31.54 -19.69 -4.19
C ILE A 164 31.72 -19.21 -2.75
N TYR A 165 32.48 -19.91 -1.93
CA TYR A 165 32.70 -19.57 -0.54
C TYR A 165 33.27 -18.16 -0.38
N TYR A 166 34.36 -17.83 -1.08
CA TYR A 166 34.99 -16.52 -1.00
C TYR A 166 34.08 -15.40 -1.51
N ARG A 167 33.26 -15.64 -2.54
CA ARG A 167 32.28 -14.70 -3.02
C ARG A 167 31.28 -14.29 -1.91
N PHE A 168 30.77 -15.25 -1.14
CA PHE A 168 29.84 -15.00 -0.06
C PHE A 168 30.50 -14.43 1.20
N MET A 169 31.79 -14.69 1.39
CA MET A 169 32.56 -14.07 2.47
C MET A 169 32.90 -12.59 2.19
N ASP A 170 32.89 -12.16 0.92
CA ASP A 170 33.17 -10.80 0.53
C ASP A 170 31.94 -9.90 0.73
N ALA A 171 32.04 -8.98 1.69
CA ALA A 171 30.95 -8.03 2.02
C ALA A 171 30.60 -7.08 0.89
N THR A 172 31.53 -6.85 -0.06
CA THR A 172 31.30 -5.96 -1.21
C THR A 172 30.51 -6.64 -2.32
N GLN A 173 30.60 -7.94 -2.43
CA GLN A 173 29.91 -8.74 -3.44
C GLN A 173 28.53 -9.22 -2.97
N VAL A 174 28.42 -9.61 -1.70
CA VAL A 174 27.18 -10.14 -1.12
C VAL A 174 26.88 -9.46 0.20
N PRO A 175 25.94 -8.51 0.24
CA PRO A 175 25.47 -7.92 1.50
C PRO A 175 24.68 -8.95 2.31
N MET A 176 24.91 -9.04 3.64
CA MET A 176 24.22 -10.02 4.48
C MET A 176 22.76 -9.69 4.76
N ALA A 177 22.36 -8.44 4.68
CA ALA A 177 20.96 -8.05 4.80
C ALA A 177 20.27 -8.18 3.43
N GLY A 178 19.60 -9.30 3.20
CA GLY A 178 18.77 -9.49 2.03
C GLY A 178 19.55 -9.68 0.72
N TYR A 179 20.35 -10.73 0.60
CA TYR A 179 20.87 -11.09 -0.70
C TYR A 179 19.85 -11.90 -1.52
N LEU A 180 19.88 -11.70 -2.84
CA LEU A 180 19.01 -12.40 -3.77
C LEU A 180 19.58 -13.78 -4.07
N GLN A 181 18.78 -14.84 -3.93
CA GLN A 181 19.16 -16.20 -4.34
C GLN A 181 19.03 -16.38 -5.86
N ASP A 182 19.67 -17.44 -6.40
CA ASP A 182 19.59 -17.75 -7.83
C ASP A 182 18.17 -18.07 -8.32
N ASP A 183 17.26 -18.45 -7.41
CA ASP A 183 15.83 -18.66 -7.69
C ASP A 183 14.98 -17.37 -7.63
N GLY A 184 15.61 -16.22 -7.48
CA GLY A 184 14.95 -14.92 -7.40
C GLY A 184 14.32 -14.60 -6.05
N LYS A 185 14.50 -15.45 -5.04
CA LYS A 185 14.01 -15.21 -3.68
C LYS A 185 15.05 -14.53 -2.81
N TRP A 186 14.58 -13.66 -1.94
CA TRP A 186 15.42 -13.04 -0.94
C TRP A 186 15.65 -13.96 0.25
N PHE A 187 16.91 -14.14 0.60
CA PHE A 187 17.26 -14.78 1.85
C PHE A 187 17.06 -13.77 3.00
N LYS A 188 16.22 -14.13 3.97
CA LYS A 188 15.95 -13.33 5.17
C LYS A 188 16.70 -13.88 6.36
#